data_30dde68583bd1c52b62585857cb4e5f3
#
_entry.id   30dde68583bd1c52b62585857cb4e5f3
#
_cell.length_a   1.000
_cell.length_b   1.000
_cell.length_c   1.000
_cell.angle_alpha   90.00
_cell.angle_beta   90.00
_cell.angle_gamma   90.00
#
_symmetry.space_group_name_H-M   'P 1'
#
loop_
_entity.id
_entity.type
_entity.pdbx_description
1 polymer ?
#
loop_
_entity_poly.entity_id
_entity_poly.type
_entity_poly.pdbx_seq_one_letter_code
_entity_poly.pdbx_strand_id
1 'polypeptide(L)'
;MIRVDRVSRWFGSVVAVSDVTFSVTPGITGLLGPNGAGQTTLLRMMTGLVDPSDGTVTVFGEPVRRNPPLYGRMGVMSEHETVYGFMKGRDFVRMMGRLRGVTDEAAVDKAIDRVDLAEAADRPMGTYSRGMRQRMRLAGTLVHDPEILILDEPLNGADPRQRVHFQSLLRKLAAEGRTIVLSSHILEEVEQLADTVLLIVNGKLAASGDFRAIRVALDERPYHVLVVSDSPRELAAAVVQLGSVDAVNVDPDGTLVVLSRNVRDLQIELPRLAQSASISLRRVEPLDDSLESVFGYLVER
;
A
#
# COMPACT_ATOMS: atom_id res chain seq x y z
N MET A 1 -11.10 -8.40 14.37
CA MET A 1 -11.35 -9.51 13.45
C MET A 1 -10.06 -10.25 13.12
N ILE A 2 -9.03 -9.59 12.56
CA ILE A 2 -7.67 -10.12 12.52
C ILE A 2 -6.84 -9.40 13.58
N ARG A 3 -6.10 -10.14 14.39
CA ARG A 3 -5.16 -9.59 15.37
C ARG A 3 -3.78 -10.17 15.14
N VAL A 4 -2.82 -9.29 14.99
CA VAL A 4 -1.39 -9.57 14.90
C VAL A 4 -0.76 -9.08 16.20
N ASP A 5 -0.10 -9.95 16.96
CA ASP A 5 0.43 -9.64 18.28
C ASP A 5 1.92 -10.01 18.36
N ARG A 6 2.78 -8.98 18.40
CA ARG A 6 4.24 -9.04 18.47
C ARG A 6 4.88 -10.00 17.48
N VAL A 7 4.37 -9.97 16.24
CA VAL A 7 4.78 -10.92 15.22
C VAL A 7 6.14 -10.54 14.64
N SER A 8 7.03 -11.54 14.64
CA SER A 8 8.32 -11.45 13.96
C SER A 8 8.49 -12.62 12.99
N ARG A 9 9.17 -12.39 11.88
CA ARG A 9 9.56 -13.42 10.91
C ARG A 9 10.94 -13.16 10.35
N TRP A 10 11.80 -14.17 10.46
CA TRP A 10 13.12 -14.18 9.82
C TRP A 10 13.32 -15.41 8.96
N PHE A 11 14.11 -15.27 7.91
CA PHE A 11 14.52 -16.31 6.98
C PHE A 11 16.06 -16.37 6.99
N GLY A 12 16.61 -17.33 7.72
CA GLY A 12 18.04 -17.36 7.99
C GLY A 12 18.49 -16.10 8.74
N SER A 13 19.38 -15.32 8.16
CA SER A 13 19.89 -14.06 8.71
C SER A 13 19.03 -12.83 8.34
N VAL A 14 18.05 -12.99 7.48
CA VAL A 14 17.20 -11.87 7.01
C VAL A 14 15.97 -11.74 7.89
N VAL A 15 15.79 -10.60 8.54
CA VAL A 15 14.59 -10.24 9.29
C VAL A 15 13.60 -9.59 8.33
N ALA A 16 12.52 -10.31 8.01
CA ALA A 16 11.49 -9.81 7.09
C ALA A 16 10.41 -9.00 7.80
N VAL A 17 10.07 -9.37 9.05
CA VAL A 17 9.11 -8.67 9.92
C VAL A 17 9.63 -8.73 11.35
N SER A 18 9.54 -7.64 12.11
CA SER A 18 10.08 -7.50 13.46
C SER A 18 9.10 -6.81 14.40
N ASP A 19 8.61 -7.54 15.40
CA ASP A 19 7.78 -7.07 16.52
C ASP A 19 6.58 -6.21 16.08
N VAL A 20 5.80 -6.70 15.12
CA VAL A 20 4.64 -6.00 14.56
C VAL A 20 3.37 -6.36 15.34
N THR A 21 2.65 -5.32 15.79
CA THR A 21 1.37 -5.48 16.52
C THR A 21 0.32 -4.53 15.93
N PHE A 22 -0.83 -5.08 15.49
CA PHE A 22 -2.00 -4.31 15.07
C PHE A 22 -3.26 -5.18 15.05
N SER A 23 -4.40 -4.52 14.82
CA SER A 23 -5.69 -5.19 14.63
C SER A 23 -6.37 -4.65 13.37
N VAL A 24 -7.03 -5.55 12.62
CA VAL A 24 -7.85 -5.20 11.46
C VAL A 24 -9.32 -5.35 11.84
N THR A 25 -10.09 -4.31 11.56
CA THR A 25 -11.54 -4.23 11.73
C THR A 25 -12.26 -4.33 10.39
N PRO A 26 -13.60 -4.50 10.34
CA PRO A 26 -14.36 -4.43 9.08
C PRO A 26 -14.08 -3.13 8.31
N GLY A 27 -14.12 -3.21 6.99
CA GLY A 27 -13.75 -2.13 6.08
C GLY A 27 -12.47 -2.45 5.29
N ILE A 28 -11.80 -1.45 4.77
CA ILE A 28 -10.61 -1.58 3.94
C ILE A 28 -9.39 -1.11 4.72
N THR A 29 -8.44 -2.01 4.95
CA THR A 29 -7.12 -1.70 5.52
C THR A 29 -6.05 -1.79 4.44
N GLY A 30 -5.35 -0.69 4.19
CA GLY A 30 -4.20 -0.62 3.30
C GLY A 30 -2.90 -0.91 4.04
N LEU A 31 -2.14 -1.87 3.56
CA LEU A 31 -0.79 -2.18 4.03
C LEU A 31 0.21 -1.50 3.09
N LEU A 32 0.76 -0.38 3.51
CA LEU A 32 1.61 0.48 2.71
C LEU A 32 3.07 0.32 3.10
N GLY A 33 3.97 0.36 2.12
CA GLY A 33 5.42 0.32 2.36
C GLY A 33 6.22 0.16 1.06
N PRO A 34 7.52 0.47 1.08
CA PRO A 34 8.38 0.27 -0.07
C PRO A 34 8.56 -1.23 -0.38
N ASN A 35 9.04 -1.52 -1.59
CA ASN A 35 9.38 -2.88 -1.99
C ASN A 35 10.36 -3.51 -0.99
N GLY A 36 10.07 -4.74 -0.57
CA GLY A 36 10.88 -5.44 0.42
C GLY A 36 10.63 -5.06 1.88
N ALA A 37 9.67 -4.17 2.18
CA ALA A 37 9.33 -3.77 3.55
C ALA A 37 8.75 -4.89 4.44
N GLY A 38 8.41 -6.07 3.87
CA GLY A 38 7.84 -7.19 4.62
C GLY A 38 6.34 -7.39 4.45
N GLN A 39 5.66 -6.59 3.62
CA GLN A 39 4.22 -6.62 3.39
C GLN A 39 3.72 -8.01 2.98
N THR A 40 4.24 -8.59 1.90
CA THR A 40 3.87 -9.94 1.44
C THR A 40 4.09 -11.01 2.53
N THR A 41 5.18 -10.90 3.30
CA THR A 41 5.45 -11.82 4.40
C THR A 41 4.38 -11.69 5.49
N LEU A 42 3.99 -10.47 5.83
CA LEU A 42 2.94 -10.20 6.81
C LEU A 42 1.58 -10.73 6.34
N LEU A 43 1.20 -10.47 5.07
CA LEU A 43 -0.03 -11.02 4.49
C LEU A 43 -0.03 -12.57 4.50
N ARG A 44 1.11 -13.19 4.17
CA ARG A 44 1.25 -14.66 4.23
C ARG A 44 1.13 -15.21 5.66
N MET A 45 1.59 -14.47 6.67
CA MET A 45 1.38 -14.86 8.08
C MET A 45 -0.08 -14.71 8.48
N MET A 46 -0.76 -13.64 8.04
CA MET A 46 -2.19 -13.42 8.29
C MET A 46 -3.08 -14.48 7.63
N THR A 47 -2.61 -15.13 6.57
CA THR A 47 -3.33 -16.21 5.87
C THR A 47 -2.93 -17.61 6.33
N GLY A 48 -1.98 -17.74 7.26
CA GLY A 48 -1.44 -19.02 7.71
C GLY A 48 -0.56 -19.75 6.69
N LEU A 49 -0.19 -19.09 5.56
CA LEU A 49 0.74 -19.64 4.56
C LEU A 49 2.19 -19.67 5.05
N VAL A 50 2.54 -18.78 5.97
CA VAL A 50 3.84 -18.70 6.61
C VAL A 50 3.61 -18.59 8.12
N ASP A 51 4.30 -19.42 8.91
CA ASP A 51 4.27 -19.31 10.36
C ASP A 51 5.12 -18.12 10.83
N PRO A 52 4.70 -17.35 11.83
CA PRO A 52 5.58 -16.40 12.48
C PRO A 52 6.73 -17.15 13.17
N SER A 53 7.91 -16.53 13.25
CA SER A 53 9.03 -17.03 14.06
C SER A 53 8.83 -16.73 15.52
N ASP A 54 8.13 -15.64 15.85
CA ASP A 54 7.70 -15.23 17.17
C ASP A 54 6.38 -14.46 17.09
N GLY A 55 5.61 -14.40 18.19
CA GLY A 55 4.31 -13.77 18.25
C GLY A 55 3.17 -14.65 17.70
N THR A 56 1.98 -14.07 17.58
CA THR A 56 0.77 -14.81 17.17
C THR A 56 -0.11 -14.03 16.22
N VAL A 57 -0.77 -14.76 15.30
CA VAL A 57 -1.82 -14.23 14.43
C VAL A 57 -3.11 -14.97 14.73
N THR A 58 -4.17 -14.23 15.02
CA THR A 58 -5.52 -14.78 15.22
C THR A 58 -6.50 -14.12 14.26
N VAL A 59 -7.49 -14.91 13.83
CA VAL A 59 -8.60 -14.49 12.98
C VAL A 59 -9.89 -14.92 13.64
N PHE A 60 -10.81 -14.01 13.89
CA PHE A 60 -12.03 -14.24 14.69
C PHE A 60 -11.75 -14.79 16.10
N GLY A 61 -10.58 -14.46 16.67
CA GLY A 61 -10.13 -14.94 17.96
C GLY A 61 -9.46 -16.32 17.95
N GLU A 62 -9.41 -16.99 16.80
CA GLU A 62 -8.79 -18.31 16.64
C GLU A 62 -7.41 -18.20 15.96
N PRO A 63 -6.42 -19.03 16.35
CA PRO A 63 -5.15 -19.09 15.64
C PRO A 63 -5.35 -19.42 14.16
N VAL A 64 -4.70 -18.65 13.27
CA VAL A 64 -4.83 -18.88 11.82
C VAL A 64 -4.10 -20.13 11.36
N ARG A 65 -3.06 -20.52 12.10
CA ARG A 65 -2.21 -21.66 11.75
C ARG A 65 -3.00 -22.98 11.80
N ARG A 66 -2.90 -23.78 10.73
CA ARG A 66 -3.52 -25.12 10.61
C ARG A 66 -5.00 -25.15 10.98
N ASN A 67 -5.73 -24.11 10.58
CA ASN A 67 -7.14 -23.96 10.86
C ASN A 67 -7.97 -23.96 9.56
N PRO A 68 -8.22 -25.13 8.94
CA PRO A 68 -8.96 -25.22 7.67
C PRO A 68 -10.33 -24.55 7.67
N PRO A 69 -11.15 -24.57 8.74
CA PRO A 69 -12.40 -23.84 8.80
C PRO A 69 -12.24 -22.33 8.57
N LEU A 70 -11.17 -21.71 9.11
CA LEU A 70 -10.87 -20.30 8.87
C LEU A 70 -10.52 -20.02 7.41
N TYR A 71 -9.80 -20.93 6.76
CA TYR A 71 -9.43 -20.73 5.34
C TYR A 71 -10.66 -20.71 4.43
N GLY A 72 -11.75 -21.38 4.80
CA GLY A 72 -13.03 -21.30 4.10
C GLY A 72 -13.71 -19.94 4.20
N ARG A 73 -13.35 -19.12 5.20
CA ARG A 73 -13.87 -17.76 5.42
C ARG A 73 -12.97 -16.67 4.85
N MET A 74 -11.83 -17.05 4.24
CA MET A 74 -10.80 -16.14 3.74
C MET A 74 -10.60 -16.32 2.25
N GLY A 75 -10.64 -15.22 1.51
CA GLY A 75 -10.21 -15.12 0.12
C GLY A 75 -8.81 -14.52 0.05
N VAL A 76 -7.92 -15.17 -0.68
CA VAL A 76 -6.52 -14.73 -0.81
C VAL A 76 -6.20 -14.55 -2.28
N MET A 77 -5.63 -13.40 -2.65
CA MET A 77 -5.13 -13.09 -3.97
C MET A 77 -3.67 -12.68 -3.84
N SER A 78 -2.76 -13.52 -4.29
CA SER A 78 -1.32 -13.27 -4.26
C SER A 78 -0.89 -12.39 -5.42
N GLU A 79 0.20 -11.61 -5.30
CA GLU A 79 0.73 -10.79 -6.38
C GLU A 79 1.06 -11.65 -7.63
N HIS A 80 1.79 -12.74 -7.44
CA HIS A 80 2.34 -13.59 -8.52
C HIS A 80 1.52 -14.87 -8.74
N GLU A 81 0.22 -14.78 -8.91
CA GLU A 81 -0.58 -15.92 -9.27
C GLU A 81 -0.55 -16.15 -10.79
N THR A 82 -0.03 -17.30 -11.19
CA THR A 82 0.03 -17.68 -12.61
C THR A 82 -1.32 -18.18 -13.07
N VAL A 83 -1.91 -17.48 -14.02
CA VAL A 83 -3.13 -17.92 -14.70
C VAL A 83 -2.76 -18.52 -16.04
N TYR A 84 -3.25 -19.74 -16.32
CA TYR A 84 -3.01 -20.40 -17.60
C TYR A 84 -3.77 -19.68 -18.71
N GLY A 85 -3.06 -19.12 -19.69
CA GLY A 85 -3.65 -18.31 -20.76
C GLY A 85 -4.67 -19.05 -21.63
N PHE A 86 -4.57 -20.38 -21.76
CA PHE A 86 -5.52 -21.20 -22.51
C PHE A 86 -6.83 -21.47 -21.77
N MET A 87 -6.84 -21.28 -20.43
CA MET A 87 -8.02 -21.52 -19.58
C MET A 87 -9.05 -20.41 -19.77
N LYS A 88 -10.33 -20.77 -19.91
CA LYS A 88 -11.42 -19.79 -19.90
C LYS A 88 -11.61 -19.19 -18.51
N GLY A 89 -12.05 -17.93 -18.43
CA GLY A 89 -12.28 -17.26 -17.14
C GLY A 89 -13.27 -18.04 -16.27
N ARG A 90 -14.37 -18.53 -16.82
CA ARG A 90 -15.35 -19.36 -16.13
C ARG A 90 -14.73 -20.63 -15.54
N ASP A 91 -13.90 -21.32 -16.33
CA ASP A 91 -13.24 -22.56 -15.89
C ASP A 91 -12.24 -22.28 -14.76
N PHE A 92 -11.56 -21.12 -14.80
CA PHE A 92 -10.70 -20.67 -13.71
C PHE A 92 -11.50 -20.47 -12.41
N VAL A 93 -12.61 -19.70 -12.45
CA VAL A 93 -13.45 -19.46 -11.27
C VAL A 93 -14.04 -20.75 -10.73
N ARG A 94 -14.52 -21.65 -11.64
CA ARG A 94 -15.00 -22.99 -11.27
C ARG A 94 -13.93 -23.83 -10.60
N MET A 95 -12.69 -23.80 -11.11
CA MET A 95 -11.57 -24.51 -10.52
C MET A 95 -11.28 -23.97 -9.10
N MET A 96 -11.23 -22.65 -8.92
CA MET A 96 -11.04 -22.03 -7.61
C MET A 96 -12.17 -22.40 -6.63
N GLY A 97 -13.42 -22.44 -7.10
CA GLY A 97 -14.56 -22.89 -6.32
C GLY A 97 -14.41 -24.35 -5.85
N ARG A 98 -14.07 -25.26 -6.76
CA ARG A 98 -13.87 -26.68 -6.43
C ARG A 98 -12.79 -26.91 -5.39
N LEU A 99 -11.69 -26.14 -5.42
CA LEU A 99 -10.63 -26.18 -4.41
C LEU A 99 -11.13 -25.75 -3.01
N ARG A 100 -12.25 -25.04 -2.95
CA ARG A 100 -12.94 -24.58 -1.74
C ARG A 100 -14.22 -25.35 -1.42
N GLY A 101 -14.49 -26.44 -2.14
CA GLY A 101 -15.67 -27.26 -1.96
C GLY A 101 -16.95 -26.69 -2.56
N VAL A 102 -16.86 -25.59 -3.34
CA VAL A 102 -17.99 -25.01 -4.07
C VAL A 102 -18.12 -25.68 -5.43
N THR A 103 -19.26 -26.35 -5.67
CA THR A 103 -19.57 -27.05 -6.93
C THR A 103 -20.77 -26.45 -7.66
N ASP A 104 -21.42 -25.45 -7.05
CA ASP A 104 -22.59 -24.78 -7.62
C ASP A 104 -22.18 -23.79 -8.71
N GLU A 105 -22.71 -23.97 -9.92
CA GLU A 105 -22.46 -23.07 -11.04
C GLU A 105 -23.07 -21.68 -10.81
N ALA A 106 -24.16 -21.57 -10.04
CA ALA A 106 -24.74 -20.27 -9.71
C ALA A 106 -23.76 -19.42 -8.85
N ALA A 107 -22.95 -20.05 -7.99
CA ALA A 107 -21.90 -19.36 -7.25
C ALA A 107 -20.77 -18.87 -8.19
N VAL A 108 -20.44 -19.64 -9.22
CA VAL A 108 -19.47 -19.25 -10.26
C VAL A 108 -19.99 -18.06 -11.05
N ASP A 109 -21.23 -18.09 -11.52
CA ASP A 109 -21.86 -16.99 -12.25
C ASP A 109 -21.92 -15.72 -11.40
N LYS A 110 -22.39 -15.83 -10.16
CA LYS A 110 -22.44 -14.71 -9.21
C LYS A 110 -21.08 -14.07 -8.97
N ALA A 111 -20.02 -14.87 -8.87
CA ALA A 111 -18.67 -14.35 -8.67
C ALA A 111 -18.16 -13.61 -9.92
N ILE A 112 -18.46 -14.09 -11.10
CA ILE A 112 -18.10 -13.47 -12.39
C ILE A 112 -18.89 -12.18 -12.62
N ASP A 113 -20.18 -12.17 -12.31
CA ASP A 113 -21.03 -10.98 -12.41
C ASP A 113 -20.56 -9.87 -11.48
N ARG A 114 -20.12 -10.20 -10.27
CA ARG A 114 -19.57 -9.23 -9.29
C ARG A 114 -18.38 -8.45 -9.82
N VAL A 115 -17.64 -9.00 -10.76
CA VAL A 115 -16.43 -8.35 -11.34
C VAL A 115 -16.68 -7.81 -12.76
N ASP A 116 -17.94 -7.77 -13.20
CA ASP A 116 -18.37 -7.27 -14.51
C ASP A 116 -17.62 -7.93 -15.69
N LEU A 117 -17.53 -9.27 -15.69
CA LEU A 117 -16.86 -10.05 -16.74
C LEU A 117 -17.71 -11.18 -17.31
N ALA A 118 -19.04 -11.14 -17.16
CA ALA A 118 -19.94 -12.17 -17.67
C ALA A 118 -19.77 -12.43 -19.18
N GLU A 119 -19.74 -11.36 -20.00
CA GLU A 119 -19.58 -11.45 -21.45
C GLU A 119 -18.22 -12.01 -21.90
N ALA A 120 -17.19 -11.86 -21.06
CA ALA A 120 -15.85 -12.35 -21.36
C ALA A 120 -15.55 -13.73 -20.74
N ALA A 121 -16.42 -14.24 -19.87
CA ALA A 121 -16.17 -15.42 -19.04
C ALA A 121 -15.75 -16.67 -19.84
N ASP A 122 -16.32 -16.86 -21.02
CA ASP A 122 -16.05 -18.04 -21.86
C ASP A 122 -14.90 -17.85 -22.86
N ARG A 123 -14.18 -16.73 -22.79
CA ARG A 123 -12.96 -16.46 -23.57
C ARG A 123 -11.72 -16.96 -22.82
N PRO A 124 -10.66 -17.39 -23.55
CA PRO A 124 -9.36 -17.71 -22.92
C PRO A 124 -8.76 -16.51 -22.19
N MET A 125 -8.27 -16.69 -20.97
CA MET A 125 -7.68 -15.61 -20.14
C MET A 125 -6.41 -15.00 -20.75
N GLY A 126 -5.75 -15.68 -21.68
CA GLY A 126 -4.66 -15.13 -22.47
C GLY A 126 -5.06 -13.95 -23.36
N THR A 127 -6.37 -13.86 -23.73
CA THR A 127 -6.94 -12.73 -24.52
C THR A 127 -7.38 -11.56 -23.67
N TYR A 128 -7.30 -11.67 -22.34
CA TYR A 128 -7.73 -10.62 -21.42
C TYR A 128 -6.69 -9.50 -21.32
N SER A 129 -7.16 -8.27 -21.13
CA SER A 129 -6.30 -7.21 -20.64
C SER A 129 -5.77 -7.55 -19.22
N ARG A 130 -4.74 -6.87 -18.76
CA ARG A 130 -4.21 -7.07 -17.41
C ARG A 130 -5.29 -6.83 -16.34
N GLY A 131 -6.05 -5.75 -16.46
CA GLY A 131 -7.17 -5.45 -15.55
C GLY A 131 -8.30 -6.48 -15.59
N MET A 132 -8.63 -7.04 -16.76
CA MET A 132 -9.59 -8.15 -16.85
C MET A 132 -9.08 -9.41 -16.13
N ARG A 133 -7.77 -9.73 -16.28
CA ARG A 133 -7.17 -10.86 -15.55
C ARG A 133 -7.24 -10.65 -14.04
N GLN A 134 -6.90 -9.46 -13.55
CA GLN A 134 -6.98 -9.14 -12.12
C GLN A 134 -8.41 -9.26 -11.59
N ARG A 135 -9.40 -8.74 -12.31
CA ARG A 135 -10.81 -8.88 -11.92
C ARG A 135 -11.28 -10.35 -11.95
N MET A 136 -10.86 -11.15 -12.93
CA MET A 136 -11.21 -12.57 -12.96
C MET A 136 -10.54 -13.36 -11.82
N ARG A 137 -9.31 -12.99 -11.43
CA ARG A 137 -8.65 -13.53 -10.22
C ARG A 137 -9.43 -13.18 -8.95
N LEU A 138 -9.92 -11.94 -8.85
CA LEU A 138 -10.80 -11.52 -7.76
C LEU A 138 -12.08 -12.34 -7.75
N ALA A 139 -12.70 -12.63 -8.91
CA ALA A 139 -13.86 -13.52 -8.98
C ALA A 139 -13.57 -14.92 -8.43
N GLY A 140 -12.41 -15.50 -8.80
CA GLY A 140 -11.95 -16.78 -8.23
C GLY A 140 -11.73 -16.72 -6.71
N THR A 141 -11.31 -15.57 -6.21
CA THR A 141 -11.14 -15.33 -4.77
C THR A 141 -12.48 -15.18 -4.05
N LEU A 142 -13.52 -14.71 -4.74
CA LEU A 142 -14.87 -14.46 -4.20
C LEU A 142 -15.83 -15.64 -4.28
N VAL A 143 -15.54 -16.68 -5.06
CA VAL A 143 -16.48 -17.75 -5.45
C VAL A 143 -17.07 -18.51 -4.25
N HIS A 144 -16.34 -18.61 -3.15
CA HIS A 144 -16.76 -19.26 -1.90
C HIS A 144 -17.32 -18.28 -0.85
N ASP A 145 -17.61 -17.05 -1.27
CA ASP A 145 -18.23 -15.98 -0.49
C ASP A 145 -17.50 -15.66 0.84
N PRO A 146 -16.18 -15.38 0.82
CA PRO A 146 -15.37 -15.15 2.02
C PRO A 146 -15.77 -13.87 2.75
N GLU A 147 -15.62 -13.88 4.08
CA GLU A 147 -15.82 -12.70 4.94
C GLU A 147 -14.59 -11.79 4.96
N ILE A 148 -13.41 -12.35 4.74
CA ILE A 148 -12.12 -11.64 4.73
C ILE A 148 -11.48 -11.79 3.36
N LEU A 149 -10.99 -10.70 2.80
CA LEU A 149 -10.17 -10.66 1.60
C LEU A 149 -8.77 -10.16 1.93
N ILE A 150 -7.75 -10.92 1.54
CA ILE A 150 -6.33 -10.54 1.66
C ILE A 150 -5.75 -10.50 0.26
N LEU A 151 -5.41 -9.30 -0.19
CA LEU A 151 -5.04 -9.00 -1.58
C LEU A 151 -3.63 -8.40 -1.62
N ASP A 152 -2.70 -9.13 -2.23
CA ASP A 152 -1.31 -8.70 -2.36
C ASP A 152 -1.12 -7.99 -3.70
N GLU A 153 -0.82 -6.68 -3.68
CA GLU A 153 -0.64 -5.81 -4.85
C GLU A 153 -1.74 -5.96 -5.91
N PRO A 154 -3.05 -5.87 -5.56
CA PRO A 154 -4.13 -6.22 -6.48
C PRO A 154 -4.27 -5.24 -7.65
N LEU A 155 -3.73 -4.02 -7.54
CA LEU A 155 -3.81 -2.97 -8.56
C LEU A 155 -2.53 -2.87 -9.41
N ASN A 156 -1.49 -3.68 -9.10
CA ASN A 156 -0.21 -3.60 -9.78
C ASN A 156 -0.36 -3.77 -11.29
N GLY A 157 0.10 -2.73 -12.02
CA GLY A 157 0.11 -2.67 -13.49
C GLY A 157 -1.26 -2.61 -14.14
N ALA A 158 -2.30 -2.25 -13.44
CA ALA A 158 -3.57 -1.85 -14.02
C ALA A 158 -3.47 -0.42 -14.60
N ASP A 159 -4.11 -0.20 -15.76
CA ASP A 159 -4.25 1.16 -16.28
C ASP A 159 -5.18 2.01 -15.37
N PRO A 160 -5.16 3.35 -15.48
CA PRO A 160 -5.93 4.21 -14.58
C PRO A 160 -7.43 3.91 -14.55
N ARG A 161 -8.04 3.56 -15.68
CA ARG A 161 -9.47 3.24 -15.75
C ARG A 161 -9.78 1.91 -15.05
N GLN A 162 -8.95 0.91 -15.28
CA GLN A 162 -9.08 -0.39 -14.63
C GLN A 162 -8.85 -0.30 -13.12
N ARG A 163 -7.93 0.56 -12.70
CA ARG A 163 -7.66 0.84 -11.28
C ARG A 163 -8.89 1.43 -10.59
N VAL A 164 -9.49 2.49 -11.14
CA VAL A 164 -10.73 3.09 -10.60
C VAL A 164 -11.86 2.07 -10.52
N HIS A 165 -12.03 1.25 -11.58
CA HIS A 165 -13.04 0.20 -11.59
C HIS A 165 -12.81 -0.83 -10.47
N PHE A 166 -11.58 -1.33 -10.33
CA PHE A 166 -11.22 -2.30 -9.28
C PHE A 166 -11.42 -1.73 -7.87
N GLN A 167 -11.03 -0.47 -7.65
CA GLN A 167 -11.28 0.24 -6.38
C GLN A 167 -12.78 0.33 -6.07
N SER A 168 -13.60 0.64 -7.08
CA SER A 168 -15.08 0.66 -6.92
C SER A 168 -15.63 -0.71 -6.50
N LEU A 169 -15.11 -1.80 -7.07
CA LEU A 169 -15.48 -3.17 -6.68
C LEU A 169 -15.11 -3.44 -5.21
N LEU A 170 -13.90 -3.08 -4.79
CA LEU A 170 -13.47 -3.29 -3.39
C LEU A 170 -14.33 -2.49 -2.41
N ARG A 171 -14.68 -1.23 -2.74
CA ARG A 171 -15.59 -0.43 -1.90
C ARG A 171 -16.98 -1.06 -1.78
N LYS A 172 -17.54 -1.60 -2.87
CA LYS A 172 -18.83 -2.33 -2.82
C LYS A 172 -18.74 -3.55 -1.92
N LEU A 173 -17.67 -4.34 -2.03
CA LEU A 173 -17.45 -5.51 -1.19
C LEU A 173 -17.28 -5.16 0.30
N ALA A 174 -16.59 -4.06 0.61
CA ALA A 174 -16.47 -3.57 1.98
C ALA A 174 -17.82 -3.08 2.53
N ALA A 175 -18.64 -2.38 1.72
CA ALA A 175 -19.98 -1.94 2.08
C ALA A 175 -20.94 -3.13 2.33
N GLU A 176 -20.68 -4.31 1.75
CA GLU A 176 -21.37 -5.57 2.07
C GLU A 176 -20.96 -6.17 3.44
N GLY A 177 -20.05 -5.51 4.18
CA GLY A 177 -19.58 -5.94 5.50
C GLY A 177 -18.31 -6.81 5.48
N ARG A 178 -17.63 -6.94 4.35
CA ARG A 178 -16.37 -7.70 4.27
C ARG A 178 -15.21 -6.92 4.89
N THR A 179 -14.27 -7.65 5.42
CA THR A 179 -12.97 -7.12 5.84
C THR A 179 -11.97 -7.30 4.71
N ILE A 180 -11.37 -6.22 4.24
CA ILE A 180 -10.42 -6.25 3.12
C ILE A 180 -9.08 -5.72 3.63
N VAL A 181 -8.02 -6.51 3.44
CA VAL A 181 -6.63 -6.08 3.62
C VAL A 181 -5.95 -6.13 2.26
N LEU A 182 -5.37 -5.02 1.84
CA LEU A 182 -4.61 -4.99 0.60
C LEU A 182 -3.23 -4.37 0.82
N SER A 183 -2.21 -4.91 0.15
CA SER A 183 -0.91 -4.26 0.06
C SER A 183 -0.85 -3.34 -1.16
N SER A 184 -0.12 -2.25 -1.03
CA SER A 184 0.33 -1.42 -2.13
C SER A 184 1.60 -0.68 -1.75
N HIS A 185 2.46 -0.42 -2.73
CA HIS A 185 3.59 0.49 -2.61
C HIS A 185 3.26 1.90 -3.15
N ILE A 186 2.03 2.10 -3.65
CA ILE A 186 1.53 3.37 -4.20
C ILE A 186 0.58 4.01 -3.19
N LEU A 187 0.96 5.19 -2.69
CA LEU A 187 0.19 5.92 -1.69
C LEU A 187 -1.20 6.29 -2.16
N GLU A 188 -1.29 6.90 -3.35
CA GLU A 188 -2.55 7.41 -3.88
C GLU A 188 -3.60 6.30 -3.98
N GLU A 189 -3.17 5.04 -4.21
CA GLU A 189 -4.08 3.89 -4.22
C GLU A 189 -4.67 3.63 -2.85
N VAL A 190 -3.82 3.66 -1.82
CA VAL A 190 -4.24 3.41 -0.43
C VAL A 190 -5.05 4.58 0.11
N GLU A 191 -4.62 5.82 -0.15
CA GLU A 191 -5.33 7.05 0.25
C GLU A 191 -6.77 7.09 -0.27
N GLN A 192 -6.95 6.72 -1.54
CA GLN A 192 -8.27 6.73 -2.16
C GLN A 192 -9.16 5.60 -1.70
N LEU A 193 -8.63 4.50 -1.18
CA LEU A 193 -9.38 3.26 -0.97
C LEU A 193 -9.53 2.87 0.50
N ALA A 194 -8.49 3.04 1.31
CA ALA A 194 -8.41 2.48 2.64
C ALA A 194 -9.05 3.39 3.71
N ASP A 195 -9.80 2.77 4.63
CA ASP A 195 -10.32 3.41 5.84
C ASP A 195 -9.21 3.52 6.90
N THR A 196 -8.30 2.54 6.91
CA THR A 196 -7.15 2.46 7.83
C THR A 196 -5.89 2.12 7.05
N VAL A 197 -4.80 2.76 7.39
CA VAL A 197 -3.47 2.51 6.80
C VAL A 197 -2.54 1.95 7.85
N LEU A 198 -1.80 0.92 7.48
CA LEU A 198 -0.70 0.32 8.23
C LEU A 198 0.58 0.56 7.42
N LEU A 199 1.46 1.38 7.94
CA LEU A 199 2.73 1.72 7.28
C LEU A 199 3.83 0.78 7.78
N ILE A 200 4.37 -0.03 6.87
CA ILE A 200 5.47 -0.97 7.15
C ILE A 200 6.76 -0.47 6.50
N VAL A 201 7.80 -0.37 7.31
CA VAL A 201 9.14 0.05 6.87
C VAL A 201 10.18 -0.87 7.52
N ASN A 202 11.07 -1.47 6.73
CA ASN A 202 12.12 -2.38 7.21
C ASN A 202 11.59 -3.48 8.15
N GLY A 203 10.43 -4.04 7.82
CA GLY A 203 9.79 -5.09 8.62
C GLY A 203 9.11 -4.63 9.90
N LYS A 204 9.03 -3.33 10.19
CA LYS A 204 8.40 -2.77 11.39
C LYS A 204 7.16 -1.96 11.05
N LEU A 205 6.20 -1.92 11.96
CA LEU A 205 5.05 -1.01 11.87
C LEU A 205 5.51 0.39 12.27
N ALA A 206 5.65 1.28 11.27
CA ALA A 206 6.07 2.66 11.48
C ALA A 206 4.93 3.57 11.91
N ALA A 207 3.72 3.35 11.37
CA ALA A 207 2.51 4.10 11.72
C ALA A 207 1.25 3.26 11.44
N SER A 208 0.16 3.55 12.18
CA SER A 208 -1.16 2.98 11.92
C SER A 208 -2.25 4.00 12.25
N GLY A 209 -3.29 4.08 11.44
CA GLY A 209 -4.41 5.01 11.64
C GLY A 209 -5.13 5.35 10.34
N ASP A 210 -5.99 6.36 10.39
CA ASP A 210 -6.50 6.94 9.16
C ASP A 210 -5.38 7.68 8.41
N PHE A 211 -5.55 7.85 7.12
CA PHE A 211 -4.55 8.49 6.28
C PHE A 211 -4.23 9.92 6.74
N ARG A 212 -5.24 10.67 7.23
CA ARG A 212 -5.06 12.04 7.70
C ARG A 212 -4.21 12.11 8.96
N ALA A 213 -4.44 11.19 9.91
CA ALA A 213 -3.63 11.11 11.13
C ALA A 213 -2.18 10.77 10.82
N ILE A 214 -1.94 9.86 9.88
CA ILE A 214 -0.58 9.53 9.42
C ILE A 214 0.06 10.74 8.74
N ARG A 215 -0.67 11.45 7.88
CA ARG A 215 -0.18 12.65 7.19
C ARG A 215 0.17 13.76 8.18
N VAL A 216 -0.70 14.04 9.16
CA VAL A 216 -0.43 15.03 10.22
C VAL A 216 0.81 14.66 11.03
N ALA A 217 0.98 13.38 11.39
CA ALA A 217 2.18 12.91 12.10
C ALA A 217 3.46 13.04 11.26
N LEU A 218 3.34 13.06 9.93
CA LEU A 218 4.42 13.33 9.00
C LEU A 218 4.64 14.84 8.81
N ASP A 219 3.56 15.64 8.79
CA ASP A 219 3.59 17.11 8.68
C ASP A 219 4.23 17.81 9.91
N GLU A 220 4.33 17.13 11.05
CA GLU A 220 5.10 17.63 12.21
C GLU A 220 6.63 17.63 11.98
N ARG A 221 7.11 17.03 10.89
CA ARG A 221 8.52 17.04 10.50
C ARG A 221 8.79 18.15 9.51
N PRO A 222 9.99 18.77 9.56
CA PRO A 222 10.36 19.77 8.58
C PRO A 222 10.43 19.14 7.18
N TYR A 223 9.80 19.79 6.23
CA TYR A 223 9.95 19.47 4.81
C TYR A 223 11.35 19.81 4.32
N HIS A 224 11.88 19.01 3.42
CA HIS A 224 13.14 19.26 2.74
C HIS A 224 12.88 19.87 1.37
N VAL A 225 13.37 21.07 1.15
CA VAL A 225 13.26 21.78 -0.13
C VAL A 225 14.64 21.93 -0.72
N LEU A 226 14.85 21.34 -1.92
CA LEU A 226 16.07 21.50 -2.68
C LEU A 226 16.06 22.85 -3.37
N VAL A 227 17.14 23.62 -3.21
CA VAL A 227 17.32 24.93 -3.85
C VAL A 227 18.68 24.99 -4.52
N VAL A 228 18.69 25.33 -5.83
CA VAL A 228 19.91 25.59 -6.60
C VAL A 228 19.92 27.05 -7.00
N SER A 229 21.02 27.73 -6.70
CA SER A 229 21.22 29.17 -7.02
C SER A 229 22.60 29.42 -7.60
N ASP A 230 22.81 30.64 -8.10
CA ASP A 230 24.14 31.11 -8.54
C ASP A 230 25.06 31.49 -7.39
N SER A 231 24.53 31.77 -6.21
CA SER A 231 25.26 32.17 -5.02
C SER A 231 24.83 31.37 -3.77
N PRO A 232 25.14 30.05 -3.70
CA PRO A 232 24.54 29.15 -2.70
C PRO A 232 24.87 29.52 -1.26
N ARG A 233 26.11 30.00 -0.97
CA ARG A 233 26.50 30.38 0.39
C ARG A 233 25.81 31.65 0.88
N GLU A 234 25.65 32.63 0.00
CA GLU A 234 24.96 33.89 0.31
C GLU A 234 23.46 33.62 0.51
N LEU A 235 22.88 32.79 -0.34
CA LEU A 235 21.50 32.37 -0.19
C LEU A 235 21.27 31.61 1.11
N ALA A 236 22.12 30.66 1.48
CA ALA A 236 22.03 29.92 2.73
C ALA A 236 22.05 30.83 3.96
N ALA A 237 22.99 31.84 3.99
CA ALA A 237 23.10 32.82 5.06
C ALA A 237 21.85 33.69 5.21
N ALA A 238 21.19 33.99 4.09
CA ALA A 238 19.96 34.79 4.08
C ALA A 238 18.72 33.93 4.45
N VAL A 239 18.60 32.73 3.90
CA VAL A 239 17.44 31.83 4.09
C VAL A 239 17.35 31.34 5.55
N VAL A 240 18.48 31.12 6.24
CA VAL A 240 18.47 30.69 7.65
C VAL A 240 17.85 31.73 8.59
N GLN A 241 17.73 32.99 8.16
CA GLN A 241 17.11 34.07 8.95
C GLN A 241 15.58 34.11 8.81
N LEU A 242 15.00 33.34 7.87
CA LEU A 242 13.56 33.29 7.71
C LEU A 242 12.91 32.51 8.85
N GLY A 243 11.81 33.03 9.39
CA GLY A 243 11.06 32.39 10.47
C GLY A 243 10.40 31.05 10.08
N SER A 244 10.25 30.83 8.77
CA SER A 244 9.73 29.58 8.19
C SER A 244 10.78 28.47 8.05
N VAL A 245 12.07 28.73 8.35
CA VAL A 245 13.18 27.81 8.12
C VAL A 245 13.76 27.30 9.45
N ASP A 246 13.80 25.97 9.59
CA ASP A 246 14.36 25.30 10.76
C ASP A 246 15.89 25.08 10.61
N ALA A 247 16.35 24.74 9.41
CA ALA A 247 17.77 24.52 9.11
C ALA A 247 18.07 24.65 7.60
N VAL A 248 19.34 24.86 7.27
CA VAL A 248 19.85 24.90 5.90
C VAL A 248 21.13 24.08 5.82
N ASN A 249 21.18 23.09 4.95
CA ASN A 249 22.36 22.33 4.61
C ASN A 249 22.88 22.76 3.24
N VAL A 250 24.18 22.88 3.06
CA VAL A 250 24.81 23.17 1.77
C VAL A 250 25.70 22.00 1.40
N ASP A 251 25.32 21.30 0.36
CA ASP A 251 26.07 20.13 -0.14
C ASP A 251 27.37 20.57 -0.84
N PRO A 252 28.35 19.66 -0.99
CA PRO A 252 29.63 19.96 -1.63
C PRO A 252 29.51 20.45 -3.08
N ASP A 253 28.42 20.11 -3.79
CA ASP A 253 28.11 20.56 -5.14
C ASP A 253 27.46 21.94 -5.22
N GLY A 254 27.19 22.56 -4.05
CA GLY A 254 26.54 23.86 -3.94
C GLY A 254 25.01 23.81 -3.93
N THR A 255 24.41 22.63 -3.87
CA THR A 255 22.96 22.48 -3.69
C THR A 255 22.60 22.78 -2.23
N LEU A 256 21.53 23.56 -2.01
CA LEU A 256 20.98 23.79 -0.68
C LEU A 256 19.83 22.83 -0.42
N VAL A 257 19.78 22.28 0.79
CA VAL A 257 18.62 21.60 1.33
C VAL A 257 18.08 22.43 2.49
N VAL A 258 16.93 23.05 2.27
CA VAL A 258 16.26 23.91 3.26
C VAL A 258 15.20 23.08 3.99
N LEU A 259 15.29 23.04 5.31
CA LEU A 259 14.33 22.37 6.19
C LEU A 259 13.32 23.38 6.71
N SER A 260 12.03 23.11 6.51
CA SER A 260 10.95 24.01 6.90
C SER A 260 9.72 23.25 7.38
N ARG A 261 9.14 23.63 8.51
CA ARG A 261 7.81 23.15 8.95
C ARG A 261 6.67 23.94 8.33
N ASN A 262 6.97 25.06 7.68
CA ASN A 262 5.98 25.90 7.01
C ASN A 262 6.37 26.20 5.58
N VAL A 263 6.21 25.17 4.72
CA VAL A 263 6.53 25.26 3.29
C VAL A 263 5.74 26.36 2.59
N ARG A 264 4.51 26.63 3.03
CA ARG A 264 3.65 27.66 2.42
C ARG A 264 4.25 29.06 2.57
N ASP A 265 4.77 29.39 3.77
CA ASP A 265 5.43 30.65 4.01
C ASP A 265 6.79 30.69 3.30
N LEU A 266 7.54 29.58 3.33
CA LEU A 266 8.80 29.46 2.60
C LEU A 266 8.63 29.70 1.08
N GLN A 267 7.56 29.19 0.46
CA GLN A 267 7.26 29.42 -0.95
C GLN A 267 7.04 30.90 -1.31
N ILE A 268 6.60 31.70 -0.35
CA ILE A 268 6.37 33.14 -0.52
C ILE A 268 7.65 33.91 -0.17
N GLU A 269 8.33 33.53 0.90
CA GLU A 269 9.49 34.27 1.42
C GLU A 269 10.77 34.04 0.62
N LEU A 270 11.03 32.82 0.18
CA LEU A 270 12.25 32.44 -0.55
C LEU A 270 12.44 33.24 -1.87
N PRO A 271 11.44 33.36 -2.77
CA PRO A 271 11.60 34.17 -3.99
C PRO A 271 11.81 35.66 -3.69
N ARG A 272 11.11 36.20 -2.67
CA ARG A 272 11.25 37.61 -2.27
C ARG A 272 12.64 37.88 -1.73
N LEU A 273 13.14 36.99 -0.90
CA LEU A 273 14.49 37.06 -0.34
C LEU A 273 15.55 37.03 -1.46
N ALA A 274 15.45 36.06 -2.35
CA ALA A 274 16.37 35.92 -3.48
C ALA A 274 16.37 37.17 -4.37
N GLN A 275 15.19 37.75 -4.65
CA GLN A 275 15.07 39.00 -5.39
C GLN A 275 15.72 40.17 -4.68
N SER A 276 15.51 40.33 -3.37
CA SER A 276 16.10 41.40 -2.57
C SER A 276 17.64 41.32 -2.46
N ALA A 277 18.15 40.08 -2.45
CA ALA A 277 19.60 39.81 -2.40
C ALA A 277 20.22 39.74 -3.82
N SER A 278 19.45 39.95 -4.89
CA SER A 278 19.93 39.82 -6.29
C SER A 278 20.52 38.46 -6.60
N ILE A 279 19.98 37.39 -6.02
CA ILE A 279 20.39 35.99 -6.22
C ILE A 279 19.41 35.31 -7.16
N SER A 280 19.93 34.62 -8.19
CA SER A 280 19.11 33.87 -9.14
C SER A 280 18.83 32.45 -8.64
N LEU A 281 17.55 32.12 -8.48
CA LEU A 281 17.12 30.76 -8.21
C LEU A 281 17.01 30.01 -9.53
N ARG A 282 17.71 28.87 -9.67
CA ARG A 282 17.69 28.02 -10.87
C ARG A 282 16.72 26.87 -10.76
N ARG A 283 16.57 26.33 -9.52
CA ARG A 283 15.73 25.18 -9.23
C ARG A 283 15.23 25.28 -7.79
N VAL A 284 13.96 25.04 -7.58
CA VAL A 284 13.35 24.91 -6.27
C VAL A 284 12.40 23.73 -6.33
N GLU A 285 12.67 22.67 -5.59
CA GLU A 285 11.89 21.46 -5.60
C GLU A 285 11.72 20.92 -4.19
N PRO A 286 10.50 20.53 -3.79
CA PRO A 286 10.34 19.75 -2.58
C PRO A 286 10.99 18.37 -2.81
N LEU A 287 11.81 17.92 -1.86
CA LEU A 287 12.36 16.56 -1.85
C LEU A 287 11.37 15.57 -1.25
N ASP A 288 10.35 16.05 -0.53
CA ASP A 288 9.41 15.27 0.27
C ASP A 288 8.04 15.13 -0.40
N ASP A 289 7.92 15.41 -1.70
CA ASP A 289 6.67 15.30 -2.46
C ASP A 289 6.24 13.85 -2.74
N SER A 290 7.13 12.88 -2.51
CA SER A 290 6.82 11.47 -2.63
C SER A 290 6.90 10.77 -1.28
N LEU A 291 6.05 9.78 -1.06
CA LEU A 291 6.18 8.91 0.09
C LEU A 291 7.49 8.13 0.12
N GLU A 292 8.13 7.93 -1.01
CA GLU A 292 9.45 7.32 -1.07
C GLU A 292 10.47 8.16 -0.32
N SER A 293 10.40 9.50 -0.44
CA SER A 293 11.22 10.42 0.35
C SER A 293 10.82 10.41 1.84
N VAL A 294 9.52 10.41 2.14
CA VAL A 294 9.03 10.25 3.52
C VAL A 294 9.42 8.90 4.12
N PHE A 295 9.39 7.83 3.32
CA PHE A 295 9.90 6.52 3.72
C PHE A 295 11.41 6.52 3.97
N GLY A 296 12.20 7.24 3.18
CA GLY A 296 13.64 7.41 3.41
C GLY A 296 13.94 7.86 4.83
N TYR A 297 13.24 8.87 5.32
CA TYR A 297 13.42 9.41 6.68
C TYR A 297 12.95 8.51 7.83
N LEU A 298 12.01 7.58 7.55
CA LEU A 298 11.60 6.56 8.53
C LEU A 298 12.57 5.38 8.57
N VAL A 299 13.36 5.21 7.51
CA VAL A 299 14.32 4.09 7.34
C VAL A 299 15.69 4.42 7.94
N GLU A 300 16.11 5.70 8.01
CA GLU A 300 17.41 6.14 8.53
C GLU A 300 17.49 6.19 10.07
N ARG A 301 16.50 5.62 10.76
CA ARG A 301 16.53 5.35 12.21
C ARG A 301 16.52 3.85 12.44
#